data_336cf512ed64a8cd4a9de749ffb31fd5
#
_entry.id   336cf512ed64a8cd4a9de749ffb31fd5
#
_cell.length_a   1.000
_cell.length_b   1.000
_cell.length_c   1.000
_cell.angle_alpha   90.00
_cell.angle_beta   90.00
_cell.angle_gamma   90.00
#
_symmetry.space_group_name_H-M   'P 1'
#
loop_
_entity.id
_entity.type
_entity.pdbx_description
1 polymer ?
#
loop_
_entity_poly.entity_id
_entity_poly.type
_entity_poly.pdbx_seq_one_letter_code
_entity_poly.pdbx_strand_id
1 'polypeptide(L)'
;FAALLPGGDILVSEEAKTYRPEMEWLAKHTGQRVCDAESYGVRADRAQAAYRFFELFDLDNIPGIEALKTAALHKTTTVTPPFKPFLEEKLWFALFWMRPLRDYWRRALSDKHYQALQKVIPRSWVLDPAPLPPHAELPELGIHDFRELGDFSQKERDLVIKASGFSEIAWGARSVVIGADEPQTVWKTAVDAALAVFPTQPHVLQRFHKPRTFTHSVYAQDSGDIVPFPCKVRLCPYYFAQGEKPLLAGALATLCPPDKKILHGMKDAILVPAGLQTPD
;
A
#
# COMPACT_ATOMS: atom_id res chain seq x y z
N PHE A 1 -18.01 -3.38 -7.48
CA PHE A 1 -17.28 -4.65 -7.46
C PHE A 1 -17.89 -5.66 -8.42
N ALA A 2 -19.20 -5.96 -8.30
CA ALA A 2 -19.88 -6.91 -9.19
C ALA A 2 -19.67 -6.63 -10.69
N ALA A 3 -19.68 -5.37 -11.09
CA ALA A 3 -19.46 -4.96 -12.48
C ALA A 3 -18.02 -5.22 -12.99
N LEU A 4 -17.04 -5.33 -12.10
CA LEU A 4 -15.66 -5.67 -12.45
C LEU A 4 -15.47 -7.18 -12.64
N LEU A 5 -16.34 -7.97 -12.05
CA LEU A 5 -16.26 -9.43 -12.00
C LEU A 5 -17.60 -10.09 -12.35
N PRO A 6 -18.20 -9.84 -13.49
CA PRO A 6 -19.47 -10.45 -13.83
C PRO A 6 -19.34 -11.99 -13.89
N GLY A 7 -20.00 -12.67 -12.95
CA GLY A 7 -19.93 -14.13 -12.82
C GLY A 7 -18.57 -14.68 -12.40
N GLY A 8 -17.68 -13.84 -11.88
CA GLY A 8 -16.31 -14.20 -11.53
C GLY A 8 -16.15 -14.93 -10.21
N ASP A 9 -14.95 -15.44 -9.98
CA ASP A 9 -14.54 -16.09 -8.74
C ASP A 9 -13.64 -15.16 -7.91
N ILE A 10 -13.77 -15.22 -6.59
CA ILE A 10 -12.85 -14.56 -5.64
C ILE A 10 -11.84 -15.62 -5.17
N LEU A 11 -10.59 -15.41 -5.44
CA LEU A 11 -9.51 -16.35 -5.11
C LEU A 11 -8.79 -15.88 -3.84
N VAL A 12 -8.89 -16.65 -2.77
CA VAL A 12 -8.26 -16.35 -1.48
C VAL A 12 -7.16 -17.36 -1.23
N SER A 13 -5.92 -16.90 -0.99
CA SER A 13 -4.80 -17.79 -0.62
C SER A 13 -4.85 -18.19 0.85
N GLU A 14 -4.10 -19.22 1.21
CA GLU A 14 -3.93 -19.65 2.60
C GLU A 14 -3.33 -18.53 3.47
N GLU A 15 -2.39 -17.75 2.93
CA GLU A 15 -1.81 -16.58 3.62
C GLU A 15 -2.87 -15.52 3.91
N ALA A 16 -3.83 -15.32 3.00
CA ALA A 16 -4.91 -14.35 3.14
C ALA A 16 -6.18 -14.90 3.83
N LYS A 17 -6.16 -16.12 4.33
CA LYS A 17 -7.36 -16.81 4.87
C LYS A 17 -8.08 -16.07 6.00
N THR A 18 -7.40 -15.24 6.75
CA THR A 18 -8.00 -14.43 7.82
C THR A 18 -9.04 -13.45 7.30
N TYR A 19 -8.98 -13.09 6.01
CA TYR A 19 -9.95 -12.22 5.32
C TYR A 19 -11.07 -13.00 4.61
N ARG A 20 -11.04 -14.34 4.65
CA ARG A 20 -12.05 -15.18 3.97
C ARG A 20 -13.49 -14.83 4.37
N PRO A 21 -13.83 -14.61 5.66
CA PRO A 21 -15.21 -14.25 6.05
C PRO A 21 -15.70 -12.97 5.36
N GLU A 22 -14.83 -11.97 5.17
CA GLU A 22 -15.17 -10.74 4.44
C GLU A 22 -15.43 -11.03 2.95
N MET A 23 -14.61 -11.90 2.35
CA MET A 23 -14.74 -12.26 0.95
C MET A 23 -16.01 -13.11 0.71
N GLU A 24 -16.36 -13.99 1.64
CA GLU A 24 -17.61 -14.76 1.60
C GLU A 24 -18.84 -13.85 1.75
N TRP A 25 -18.77 -12.87 2.65
CA TRP A 25 -19.81 -11.86 2.77
C TRP A 25 -19.97 -11.06 1.46
N LEU A 26 -18.86 -10.61 0.89
CA LEU A 26 -18.85 -9.87 -0.38
C LEU A 26 -19.44 -10.73 -1.51
N ALA A 27 -18.98 -11.97 -1.65
CA ALA A 27 -19.43 -12.91 -2.67
C ALA A 27 -20.95 -13.15 -2.59
N LYS A 28 -21.47 -13.34 -1.38
CA LYS A 28 -22.91 -13.51 -1.14
C LYS A 28 -23.74 -12.31 -1.64
N HIS A 29 -23.22 -11.08 -1.45
CA HIS A 29 -23.94 -9.86 -1.83
C HIS A 29 -23.78 -9.49 -3.31
N THR A 30 -22.78 -10.03 -3.98
CA THR A 30 -22.44 -9.68 -5.36
C THR A 30 -22.58 -10.83 -6.36
N GLY A 31 -23.01 -12.01 -5.87
CA GLY A 31 -23.28 -13.16 -6.73
C GLY A 31 -22.04 -13.89 -7.24
N GLN A 32 -20.87 -13.73 -6.57
CA GLN A 32 -19.64 -14.45 -6.88
C GLN A 32 -19.48 -15.71 -6.00
N ARG A 33 -18.41 -16.45 -6.27
CA ARG A 33 -17.97 -17.59 -5.45
C ARG A 33 -16.61 -17.31 -4.87
N VAL A 34 -16.36 -17.78 -3.66
CA VAL A 34 -15.04 -17.80 -3.05
C VAL A 34 -14.39 -19.16 -3.30
N CYS A 35 -13.17 -19.15 -3.78
CA CYS A 35 -12.35 -20.34 -4.06
C CYS A 35 -11.01 -20.23 -3.40
N ASP A 36 -10.41 -21.37 -3.04
CA ASP A 36 -9.02 -21.43 -2.60
C ASP A 36 -8.09 -21.21 -3.79
N ALA A 37 -7.15 -20.28 -3.67
CA ALA A 37 -6.22 -19.98 -4.75
C ALA A 37 -5.33 -21.17 -5.09
N GLU A 38 -4.90 -21.94 -4.08
CA GLU A 38 -4.02 -23.09 -4.19
C GLU A 38 -4.64 -24.27 -4.97
N SER A 39 -5.95 -24.43 -4.88
CA SER A 39 -6.70 -25.48 -5.58
C SER A 39 -7.42 -25.00 -6.84
N TYR A 40 -7.28 -23.70 -7.17
CA TYR A 40 -7.97 -23.12 -8.31
C TYR A 40 -7.37 -23.60 -9.64
N GLY A 41 -8.15 -24.35 -10.39
CA GLY A 41 -7.80 -24.74 -11.77
C GLY A 41 -8.53 -23.86 -12.78
N VAL A 42 -7.80 -23.34 -13.76
CA VAL A 42 -8.43 -22.69 -14.93
C VAL A 42 -9.13 -23.76 -15.75
N ARG A 43 -10.48 -23.73 -15.77
CA ARG A 43 -11.31 -24.65 -16.52
C ARG A 43 -12.07 -23.89 -17.61
N ALA A 44 -12.33 -24.54 -18.72
CA ALA A 44 -13.10 -23.95 -19.82
C ALA A 44 -14.55 -23.60 -19.42
N ASP A 45 -15.10 -24.27 -18.40
CA ASP A 45 -16.44 -24.06 -17.85
C ASP A 45 -16.49 -23.06 -16.70
N ARG A 46 -15.34 -22.46 -16.31
CA ARG A 46 -15.26 -21.50 -15.20
C ARG A 46 -15.35 -20.07 -15.69
N ALA A 47 -15.54 -19.19 -14.71
CA ALA A 47 -15.68 -17.77 -14.89
C ALA A 47 -14.55 -17.17 -15.73
N GLN A 48 -14.92 -16.30 -16.66
CA GLN A 48 -13.95 -15.50 -17.44
C GLN A 48 -13.36 -14.34 -16.65
N ALA A 49 -13.62 -14.27 -15.35
CA ALA A 49 -13.11 -13.24 -14.46
C ALA A 49 -12.73 -13.83 -13.10
N ALA A 50 -11.63 -13.34 -12.53
CA ALA A 50 -11.16 -13.72 -11.20
C ALA A 50 -10.70 -12.50 -10.42
N TYR A 51 -11.14 -12.37 -9.17
CA TYR A 51 -10.59 -11.42 -8.23
C TYR A 51 -9.48 -12.09 -7.43
N ARG A 52 -8.27 -11.60 -7.60
CA ARG A 52 -7.08 -12.09 -6.92
C ARG A 52 -7.00 -11.46 -5.53
N PHE A 53 -7.35 -12.22 -4.50
CA PHE A 53 -7.21 -11.81 -3.11
C PHE A 53 -6.01 -12.53 -2.48
N PHE A 54 -4.86 -12.28 -3.05
CA PHE A 54 -3.54 -12.70 -2.58
C PHE A 54 -2.48 -11.75 -3.12
N GLU A 55 -1.37 -11.66 -2.43
CA GLU A 55 -0.26 -10.79 -2.80
C GLU A 55 0.62 -11.42 -3.89
N LEU A 56 1.29 -10.58 -4.71
CA LEU A 56 2.12 -11.11 -5.79
C LEU A 56 3.42 -11.75 -5.28
N PHE A 57 3.88 -11.44 -4.08
CA PHE A 57 5.02 -12.14 -3.48
C PHE A 57 4.70 -13.59 -3.09
N ASP A 58 3.41 -13.92 -2.94
CA ASP A 58 2.93 -15.25 -2.54
C ASP A 58 2.72 -16.21 -3.74
N LEU A 59 3.00 -15.77 -4.96
CA LEU A 59 2.73 -16.55 -6.17
C LEU A 59 3.40 -17.92 -6.19
N ASP A 60 4.60 -18.04 -5.65
CA ASP A 60 5.36 -19.29 -5.61
C ASP A 60 4.71 -20.34 -4.70
N ASN A 61 3.86 -19.91 -3.77
CA ASN A 61 3.13 -20.76 -2.85
C ASN A 61 1.75 -21.21 -3.39
N ILE A 62 1.36 -20.74 -4.59
CA ILE A 62 0.06 -21.04 -5.20
C ILE A 62 0.22 -22.03 -6.36
N PRO A 63 0.01 -23.33 -6.15
CA PRO A 63 0.05 -24.32 -7.22
C PRO A 63 -0.95 -23.97 -8.33
N GLY A 64 -0.53 -24.15 -9.57
CA GLY A 64 -1.39 -23.88 -10.73
C GLY A 64 -1.54 -22.41 -11.11
N ILE A 65 -0.87 -21.48 -10.40
CA ILE A 65 -0.94 -20.03 -10.69
C ILE A 65 -0.49 -19.70 -12.12
N GLU A 66 0.43 -20.48 -12.70
CA GLU A 66 0.92 -20.27 -14.06
C GLU A 66 -0.19 -20.47 -15.10
N ALA A 67 -1.13 -21.37 -14.87
CA ALA A 67 -2.30 -21.53 -15.73
C ALA A 67 -3.19 -20.27 -15.72
N LEU A 68 -3.40 -19.65 -14.54
CA LEU A 68 -4.15 -18.42 -14.41
C LEU A 68 -3.39 -17.23 -15.04
N LYS A 69 -2.08 -17.13 -14.85
CA LYS A 69 -1.24 -16.11 -15.50
C LYS A 69 -1.28 -16.23 -17.02
N THR A 70 -1.19 -17.45 -17.53
CA THR A 70 -1.30 -17.74 -18.97
C THR A 70 -2.67 -17.34 -19.51
N ALA A 71 -3.76 -17.71 -18.83
CA ALA A 71 -5.12 -17.33 -19.21
C ALA A 71 -5.32 -15.80 -19.20
N ALA A 72 -4.74 -15.11 -18.22
CA ALA A 72 -4.77 -13.64 -18.15
C ALA A 72 -3.97 -13.00 -19.30
N LEU A 73 -2.79 -13.55 -19.64
CA LEU A 73 -1.96 -13.09 -20.74
C LEU A 73 -2.67 -13.24 -22.11
N HIS A 74 -3.32 -14.38 -22.31
CA HIS A 74 -4.12 -14.66 -23.51
C HIS A 74 -5.50 -13.98 -23.49
N LYS A 75 -5.83 -13.23 -22.43
CA LYS A 75 -7.11 -12.53 -22.28
C LYS A 75 -8.34 -13.47 -22.31
N THR A 76 -8.17 -14.73 -21.99
CA THR A 76 -9.27 -15.69 -21.83
C THR A 76 -9.89 -15.59 -20.42
N THR A 77 -9.16 -15.04 -19.46
CA THR A 77 -9.65 -14.73 -18.12
C THR A 77 -9.18 -13.33 -17.72
N THR A 78 -10.12 -12.49 -17.29
CA THR A 78 -9.79 -11.19 -16.69
C THR A 78 -9.43 -11.37 -15.22
N VAL A 79 -8.23 -10.97 -14.83
CA VAL A 79 -7.79 -11.03 -13.43
C VAL A 79 -7.70 -9.62 -12.85
N THR A 80 -8.34 -9.41 -11.72
CA THR A 80 -8.36 -8.13 -10.96
C THR A 80 -7.95 -8.39 -9.51
N PRO A 81 -7.00 -7.67 -8.91
CA PRO A 81 -6.00 -6.82 -9.58
C PRO A 81 -5.15 -7.62 -10.57
N PRO A 82 -4.59 -7.00 -11.62
CA PRO A 82 -3.80 -7.72 -12.62
C PRO A 82 -2.45 -8.18 -12.04
N PHE A 83 -1.83 -9.16 -12.70
CA PHE A 83 -0.46 -9.60 -12.40
C PHE A 83 0.57 -8.56 -12.87
N LYS A 84 0.55 -7.38 -12.25
CA LYS A 84 1.44 -6.26 -12.58
C LYS A 84 2.17 -5.80 -11.33
N PRO A 85 3.38 -6.31 -11.12
CA PRO A 85 4.18 -6.03 -9.93
C PRO A 85 4.30 -4.56 -9.60
N PHE A 86 4.51 -3.72 -10.59
CA PHE A 86 4.69 -2.29 -10.42
C PHE A 86 3.48 -1.57 -9.80
N LEU A 87 2.28 -2.18 -9.78
CA LEU A 87 1.12 -1.60 -9.10
C LEU A 87 1.17 -1.74 -7.57
N GLU A 88 2.02 -2.62 -7.05
CA GLU A 88 2.19 -2.88 -5.63
C GLU A 88 3.45 -2.20 -5.05
N GLU A 89 4.17 -1.42 -5.87
CA GLU A 89 5.45 -0.81 -5.53
C GLU A 89 5.32 0.51 -4.75
N LYS A 90 6.02 0.62 -3.63
CA LYS A 90 6.15 1.87 -2.88
C LYS A 90 7.11 2.87 -3.53
N LEU A 91 7.97 2.42 -4.44
CA LEU A 91 8.88 3.29 -5.20
C LEU A 91 8.16 4.41 -5.94
N TRP A 92 6.90 4.23 -6.32
CA TRP A 92 6.11 5.29 -6.95
C TRP A 92 6.09 6.59 -6.15
N PHE A 93 6.09 6.51 -4.82
CA PHE A 93 6.16 7.71 -3.98
C PHE A 93 7.47 8.46 -4.16
N ALA A 94 8.59 7.76 -4.27
CA ALA A 94 9.90 8.38 -4.49
C ALA A 94 10.06 8.86 -5.95
N LEU A 95 9.67 8.03 -6.93
CA LEU A 95 9.73 8.36 -8.36
C LEU A 95 8.91 9.62 -8.69
N PHE A 96 7.77 9.82 -8.01
CA PHE A 96 6.96 11.02 -8.15
C PHE A 96 7.73 12.31 -7.80
N TRP A 97 8.65 12.23 -6.84
CA TRP A 97 9.43 13.37 -6.37
C TRP A 97 10.79 13.53 -7.06
N MET A 98 11.22 12.56 -7.86
CA MET A 98 12.50 12.65 -8.57
C MET A 98 12.50 13.79 -9.58
N ARG A 99 13.51 14.68 -9.48
CA ARG A 99 13.69 15.83 -10.39
C ARG A 99 13.72 15.44 -11.88
N PRO A 100 14.46 14.37 -12.29
CA PRO A 100 14.49 13.96 -13.69
C PRO A 100 13.13 13.54 -14.25
N LEU A 101 12.21 13.09 -13.40
CA LEU A 101 10.87 12.65 -13.80
C LEU A 101 9.82 13.75 -13.71
N ARG A 102 10.17 14.94 -13.22
CA ARG A 102 9.22 16.03 -13.00
C ARG A 102 8.44 16.43 -14.24
N ASP A 103 9.12 16.62 -15.38
CA ASP A 103 8.47 17.03 -16.60
C ASP A 103 7.62 15.92 -17.21
N TYR A 104 8.01 14.67 -17.01
CA TYR A 104 7.17 13.52 -17.35
C TYR A 104 5.85 13.58 -16.56
N TRP A 105 5.92 13.70 -15.24
CA TRP A 105 4.73 13.75 -14.39
C TRP A 105 3.82 14.92 -14.72
N ARG A 106 4.36 16.10 -14.97
CA ARG A 106 3.57 17.27 -15.34
C ARG A 106 2.80 17.06 -16.65
N ARG A 107 3.43 16.43 -17.64
CA ARG A 107 2.76 16.10 -18.90
C ARG A 107 1.72 14.99 -18.74
N ALA A 108 2.06 13.93 -18.01
CA ALA A 108 1.19 12.77 -17.84
C ALA A 108 -0.04 13.05 -16.95
N LEU A 109 0.11 13.91 -15.93
CA LEU A 109 -0.93 14.18 -14.93
C LEU A 109 -1.62 15.53 -15.10
N SER A 110 -1.18 16.39 -16.01
CA SER A 110 -1.43 17.83 -16.04
C SER A 110 -0.91 18.56 -14.78
N ASP A 111 -0.63 19.87 -14.90
CA ASP A 111 -0.11 20.67 -13.78
C ASP A 111 -1.06 20.70 -12.57
N LYS A 112 -2.37 20.78 -12.82
CA LYS A 112 -3.39 20.79 -11.74
C LYS A 112 -3.35 19.54 -10.89
N HIS A 113 -3.34 18.36 -11.51
CA HIS A 113 -3.33 17.10 -10.81
C HIS A 113 -1.98 16.82 -10.17
N TYR A 114 -0.88 17.17 -10.84
CA TYR A 114 0.47 17.07 -10.26
C TYR A 114 0.59 17.89 -8.98
N GLN A 115 0.13 19.13 -8.96
CA GLN A 115 0.13 19.98 -7.76
C GLN A 115 -0.80 19.45 -6.66
N ALA A 116 -1.95 18.87 -7.02
CA ALA A 116 -2.83 18.25 -6.04
C ALA A 116 -2.17 17.04 -5.37
N LEU A 117 -1.51 16.19 -6.16
CA LEU A 117 -0.78 15.02 -5.64
C LEU A 117 0.42 15.41 -4.78
N GLN A 118 1.12 16.51 -5.09
CA GLN A 118 2.19 17.03 -4.23
C GLN A 118 1.74 17.39 -2.81
N LYS A 119 0.46 17.69 -2.61
CA LYS A 119 -0.10 18.01 -1.29
C LYS A 119 -0.44 16.76 -0.46
N VAL A 120 -0.60 15.60 -1.10
CA VAL A 120 -1.03 14.37 -0.44
C VAL A 120 0.03 13.28 -0.42
N ILE A 121 0.92 13.24 -1.43
CA ILE A 121 2.02 12.27 -1.47
C ILE A 121 3.16 12.78 -0.59
N PRO A 122 3.52 12.07 0.48
CA PRO A 122 4.65 12.45 1.34
C PRO A 122 5.94 12.53 0.55
N ARG A 123 6.79 13.51 0.89
CA ARG A 123 8.12 13.61 0.30
C ARG A 123 8.89 12.31 0.51
N SER A 124 9.42 11.74 -0.56
CA SER A 124 10.06 10.44 -0.54
C SER A 124 11.27 10.40 -1.45
N TRP A 125 12.24 9.55 -1.13
CA TRP A 125 13.47 9.31 -1.88
C TRP A 125 13.69 7.80 -2.04
N VAL A 126 14.38 7.42 -3.09
CA VAL A 126 14.93 6.07 -3.22
C VAL A 126 16.24 6.03 -2.43
N LEU A 127 16.39 5.08 -1.52
CA LEU A 127 17.67 4.84 -0.84
C LEU A 127 18.63 4.14 -1.81
N ASP A 128 19.37 4.93 -2.57
CA ASP A 128 20.32 4.47 -3.58
C ASP A 128 21.74 4.60 -3.03
N PRO A 129 22.56 3.53 -3.01
CA PRO A 129 23.94 3.57 -2.54
C PRO A 129 24.91 4.32 -3.47
N ALA A 130 24.48 4.66 -4.69
CA ALA A 130 25.30 5.40 -5.64
C ALA A 130 25.61 6.80 -5.10
N PRO A 131 26.88 7.22 -5.05
CA PRO A 131 27.24 8.55 -4.61
C PRO A 131 26.71 9.60 -5.56
N LEU A 132 26.26 10.72 -5.01
CA LEU A 132 25.91 11.87 -5.82
C LEU A 132 27.16 12.49 -6.48
N PRO A 133 27.01 13.15 -7.64
CA PRO A 133 28.08 13.95 -8.20
C PRO A 133 28.58 15.00 -7.19
N PRO A 134 29.85 15.40 -7.23
CA PRO A 134 30.48 16.28 -6.21
C PRO A 134 29.78 17.61 -5.92
N HIS A 135 28.95 18.08 -6.86
CA HIS A 135 28.18 19.34 -6.71
C HIS A 135 26.68 19.10 -6.50
N ALA A 136 26.26 17.84 -6.38
CA ALA A 136 24.88 17.50 -6.16
C ALA A 136 24.61 17.29 -4.68
N GLU A 137 23.47 17.76 -4.23
CA GLU A 137 22.98 17.63 -2.87
C GLU A 137 21.52 17.17 -2.93
N LEU A 138 21.10 16.44 -1.93
CA LEU A 138 19.68 16.19 -1.65
C LEU A 138 19.14 17.37 -0.81
N PRO A 139 18.60 18.43 -1.43
CA PRO A 139 18.48 19.76 -0.78
C PRO A 139 17.60 19.74 0.45
N GLU A 140 16.61 18.83 0.50
CA GLU A 140 15.66 18.77 1.61
C GLU A 140 16.19 17.95 2.80
N LEU A 141 17.29 17.25 2.59
CA LEU A 141 18.00 16.47 3.62
C LEU A 141 19.33 17.11 3.98
N GLY A 142 19.89 17.97 3.10
CA GLY A 142 21.20 18.59 3.30
C GLY A 142 22.34 17.59 3.28
N ILE A 143 22.24 16.52 2.48
CA ILE A 143 23.23 15.45 2.39
C ILE A 143 23.68 15.20 0.95
N HIS A 144 24.88 14.65 0.81
CA HIS A 144 25.47 14.26 -0.46
C HIS A 144 25.50 12.74 -0.67
N ASP A 145 25.35 11.98 0.41
CA ASP A 145 25.28 10.52 0.43
C ASP A 145 24.24 10.08 1.44
N PHE A 146 23.41 9.09 1.11
CA PHE A 146 22.42 8.57 2.05
C PHE A 146 23.01 7.93 3.30
N ARG A 147 24.29 7.55 3.31
CA ARG A 147 24.97 7.06 4.52
C ARG A 147 25.04 8.11 5.63
N GLU A 148 25.05 9.40 5.26
CA GLU A 148 25.05 10.53 6.22
C GLU A 148 23.77 10.57 7.08
N LEU A 149 22.66 9.95 6.63
CA LEU A 149 21.46 9.77 7.45
C LEU A 149 21.73 9.08 8.78
N GLY A 150 22.76 8.22 8.85
CA GLY A 150 23.17 7.52 10.06
C GLY A 150 23.64 8.46 11.18
N ASP A 151 24.07 9.67 10.82
CA ASP A 151 24.58 10.66 11.76
C ASP A 151 23.53 11.71 12.16
N PHE A 152 22.32 11.62 11.60
CA PHE A 152 21.22 12.51 11.92
C PHE A 152 20.83 12.43 13.40
N SER A 153 20.63 13.61 14.01
CA SER A 153 20.03 13.70 15.35
C SER A 153 18.60 13.19 15.38
N GLN A 154 18.07 12.88 16.55
CA GLN A 154 16.69 12.39 16.67
C GLN A 154 15.64 13.34 16.04
N LYS A 155 15.87 14.65 16.10
CA LYS A 155 14.97 15.66 15.51
C LYS A 155 15.01 15.65 13.98
N GLU A 156 16.16 15.36 13.39
CA GLU A 156 16.32 15.27 11.93
C GLU A 156 15.75 13.97 11.36
N ARG A 157 15.62 12.93 12.20
CA ARG A 157 15.11 11.62 11.84
C ARG A 157 13.55 11.54 11.81
N ASP A 158 12.89 12.66 11.51
CA ASP A 158 11.43 12.64 11.22
C ASP A 158 11.19 12.01 9.83
N LEU A 159 11.69 10.78 9.70
CA LEU A 159 11.80 9.98 8.48
C LEU A 159 11.39 8.54 8.75
N VAL A 160 10.96 7.86 7.70
CA VAL A 160 10.59 6.43 7.74
C VAL A 160 11.29 5.69 6.61
N ILE A 161 11.92 4.57 6.92
CA ILE A 161 12.42 3.61 5.94
C ILE A 161 11.38 2.51 5.73
N LYS A 162 11.14 2.13 4.47
CA LYS A 162 10.21 1.05 4.08
C LYS A 162 10.80 0.26 2.93
N ALA A 163 10.77 -1.07 3.00
CA ALA A 163 11.07 -1.89 1.84
C ALA A 163 10.00 -1.66 0.75
N SER A 164 10.43 -1.64 -0.49
CA SER A 164 9.58 -1.61 -1.68
C SER A 164 9.75 -2.92 -2.46
N GLY A 165 8.75 -3.28 -3.25
CA GLY A 165 8.82 -4.43 -4.12
C GLY A 165 8.24 -5.73 -3.57
N PHE A 166 8.52 -6.79 -4.34
CA PHE A 166 7.99 -8.12 -4.08
C PHE A 166 8.75 -8.79 -2.94
N SER A 167 8.31 -8.55 -1.73
CA SER A 167 8.87 -9.22 -0.57
C SER A 167 7.81 -9.24 0.52
N GLU A 168 7.72 -10.33 1.23
CA GLU A 168 6.85 -10.44 2.41
C GLU A 168 7.19 -9.39 3.48
N ILE A 169 8.46 -8.93 3.56
CA ILE A 169 8.86 -7.87 4.48
C ILE A 169 8.30 -6.49 4.08
N ALA A 170 7.94 -6.30 2.81
CA ALA A 170 7.30 -5.07 2.34
C ALA A 170 5.83 -4.96 2.77
N TRP A 171 5.25 -6.07 3.24
CA TRP A 171 3.85 -6.20 3.65
C TRP A 171 3.70 -6.15 5.17
N GLY A 172 2.51 -5.79 5.67
CA GLY A 172 2.18 -5.81 7.10
C GLY A 172 3.04 -4.89 7.98
N ALA A 173 3.70 -3.87 7.41
CA ALA A 173 4.61 -2.96 8.10
C ALA A 173 5.88 -3.62 8.68
N ARG A 174 6.24 -4.83 8.29
CA ARG A 174 7.39 -5.59 8.80
C ARG A 174 8.73 -4.88 8.59
N SER A 175 8.86 -4.09 7.52
CA SER A 175 10.08 -3.34 7.18
C SER A 175 10.06 -1.86 7.58
N VAL A 176 9.06 -1.44 8.35
CA VAL A 176 8.89 -0.02 8.69
C VAL A 176 9.81 0.36 9.86
N VAL A 177 10.75 1.27 9.62
CA VAL A 177 11.61 1.84 10.65
C VAL A 177 11.35 3.34 10.74
N ILE A 178 10.84 3.80 11.89
CA ILE A 178 10.56 5.23 12.15
C ILE A 178 11.77 5.83 12.85
N GLY A 179 12.51 6.69 12.14
CA GLY A 179 13.82 7.16 12.58
C GLY A 179 13.83 7.90 13.92
N ALA A 180 12.82 8.70 14.21
CA ALA A 180 12.71 9.42 15.48
C ALA A 180 12.43 8.52 16.70
N ASP A 181 11.96 7.28 16.47
CA ASP A 181 11.62 6.33 17.53
C ASP A 181 12.78 5.42 17.92
N GLU A 182 13.76 5.31 17.03
CA GLU A 182 14.86 4.38 17.20
C GLU A 182 16.11 5.06 17.82
N PRO A 183 16.92 4.34 18.59
CA PRO A 183 18.28 4.78 18.92
C PRO A 183 19.10 5.04 17.65
N GLN A 184 20.07 5.94 17.73
CA GLN A 184 20.91 6.31 16.57
C GLN A 184 21.61 5.10 15.95
N THR A 185 22.09 4.17 16.76
CA THR A 185 22.75 2.95 16.29
C THR A 185 21.81 2.04 15.49
N VAL A 186 20.55 1.89 15.94
CA VAL A 186 19.54 1.10 15.25
C VAL A 186 19.14 1.78 13.92
N TRP A 187 18.94 3.09 13.94
CA TRP A 187 18.67 3.87 12.73
C TRP A 187 19.79 3.75 11.70
N LYS A 188 21.05 3.93 12.14
CA LYS A 188 22.22 3.79 11.26
C LYS A 188 22.29 2.39 10.64
N THR A 189 22.09 1.34 11.45
CA THR A 189 22.05 -0.03 10.96
C THR A 189 20.95 -0.23 9.92
N ALA A 190 19.76 0.36 10.12
CA ALA A 190 18.66 0.27 9.17
C ALA A 190 18.99 0.98 7.84
N VAL A 191 19.63 2.14 7.88
CA VAL A 191 20.10 2.85 6.69
C VAL A 191 21.13 2.02 5.93
N ASP A 192 22.18 1.53 6.62
CA ASP A 192 23.24 0.74 6.02
C ASP A 192 22.68 -0.56 5.38
N ALA A 193 21.78 -1.23 6.08
CA ALA A 193 21.13 -2.44 5.58
C ALA A 193 20.28 -2.17 4.33
N ALA A 194 19.50 -1.09 4.32
CA ALA A 194 18.67 -0.71 3.17
C ALA A 194 19.52 -0.40 1.93
N LEU A 195 20.65 0.29 2.12
CA LEU A 195 21.60 0.60 1.05
C LEU A 195 22.31 -0.66 0.52
N ALA A 196 22.66 -1.58 1.40
CA ALA A 196 23.38 -2.81 1.03
C ALA A 196 22.52 -3.75 0.16
N VAL A 197 21.21 -3.80 0.38
CA VAL A 197 20.31 -4.69 -0.37
C VAL A 197 19.67 -4.02 -1.58
N PHE A 198 20.03 -2.78 -1.89
CA PHE A 198 19.40 -1.97 -2.95
C PHE A 198 19.25 -2.71 -4.30
N PRO A 199 20.22 -3.49 -4.81
CA PRO A 199 20.10 -4.14 -6.11
C PRO A 199 18.98 -5.17 -6.19
N THR A 200 18.60 -5.77 -5.04
CA THR A 200 17.62 -6.84 -4.97
C THR A 200 16.33 -6.43 -4.28
N GLN A 201 16.44 -5.55 -3.28
CA GLN A 201 15.33 -5.09 -2.45
C GLN A 201 15.45 -3.58 -2.20
N PRO A 202 15.03 -2.72 -3.13
CA PRO A 202 15.10 -1.28 -2.93
C PRO A 202 14.21 -0.82 -1.77
N HIS A 203 14.65 0.22 -1.08
CA HIS A 203 13.91 0.84 0.01
C HIS A 203 13.55 2.30 -0.33
N VAL A 204 12.44 2.74 0.24
CA VAL A 204 11.98 4.13 0.18
C VAL A 204 12.25 4.78 1.52
N LEU A 205 12.93 5.93 1.49
CA LEU A 205 12.95 6.89 2.58
C LEU A 205 11.78 7.85 2.40
N GLN A 206 11.04 8.14 3.45
CA GLN A 206 9.85 9.00 3.36
C GLN A 206 9.77 9.91 4.57
N ARG A 207 9.36 11.18 4.39
CA ARG A 207 9.01 12.07 5.50
C ARG A 207 7.92 11.43 6.35
N PHE A 208 8.12 11.41 7.66
CA PHE A 208 7.11 10.95 8.60
C PHE A 208 6.11 12.08 8.89
N HIS A 209 4.84 11.78 8.74
CA HIS A 209 3.76 12.70 9.06
C HIS A 209 2.99 12.18 10.27
N LYS A 210 2.99 12.96 11.34
CA LYS A 210 2.18 12.64 12.53
C LYS A 210 0.71 12.82 12.20
N PRO A 211 -0.11 11.76 12.27
CA PRO A 211 -1.53 11.89 12.03
C PRO A 211 -2.20 12.72 13.14
N ARG A 212 -3.19 13.51 12.76
CA ARG A 212 -4.03 14.24 13.71
C ARG A 212 -4.87 13.27 14.54
N THR A 213 -5.07 13.58 15.81
CA THR A 213 -6.01 12.87 16.70
C THR A 213 -7.40 13.47 16.56
N PHE A 214 -8.40 12.61 16.50
CA PHE A 214 -9.83 12.93 16.47
C PHE A 214 -10.52 12.20 17.60
N THR A 215 -11.76 12.57 17.90
CA THR A 215 -12.67 11.76 18.71
C THR A 215 -13.81 11.32 17.80
N HIS A 216 -14.05 10.01 17.72
CA HIS A 216 -15.15 9.43 16.97
C HIS A 216 -16.02 8.58 17.89
N SER A 217 -17.32 8.57 17.66
CA SER A 217 -18.23 7.69 18.42
C SER A 217 -18.16 6.29 17.84
N VAL A 218 -17.92 5.30 18.68
CA VAL A 218 -17.80 3.89 18.28
C VAL A 218 -18.70 3.02 19.14
N TYR A 219 -19.12 1.89 18.59
CA TYR A 219 -19.87 0.89 19.35
C TYR A 219 -18.91 0.03 20.17
N ALA A 220 -19.06 0.03 21.46
CA ALA A 220 -18.31 -0.80 22.39
C ALA A 220 -19.02 -2.16 22.53
N GLN A 221 -18.38 -3.22 22.05
CA GLN A 221 -18.99 -4.57 22.02
C GLN A 221 -19.25 -5.12 23.43
N ASP A 222 -18.39 -4.78 24.38
CA ASP A 222 -18.49 -5.30 25.76
C ASP A 222 -19.67 -4.72 26.52
N SER A 223 -19.99 -3.44 26.33
CA SER A 223 -21.10 -2.75 27.03
C SER A 223 -22.37 -2.61 26.18
N GLY A 224 -22.26 -2.69 24.87
CA GLY A 224 -23.34 -2.40 23.92
C GLY A 224 -23.64 -0.91 23.74
N ASP A 225 -22.77 -0.04 24.26
CA ASP A 225 -22.97 1.41 24.22
C ASP A 225 -22.22 2.07 23.08
N ILE A 226 -22.64 3.28 22.72
CA ILE A 226 -21.87 4.18 21.85
C ILE A 226 -21.01 5.08 22.73
N VAL A 227 -19.69 4.95 22.59
CA VAL A 227 -18.72 5.66 23.41
C VAL A 227 -17.79 6.53 22.56
N PRO A 228 -17.30 7.67 23.10
CA PRO A 228 -16.28 8.45 22.41
C PRO A 228 -14.94 7.71 22.41
N PHE A 229 -14.31 7.62 21.24
CA PHE A 229 -13.03 6.96 21.04
C PHE A 229 -12.03 7.95 20.46
N PRO A 230 -11.01 8.39 21.23
CA PRO A 230 -9.89 9.15 20.71
C PRO A 230 -9.10 8.29 19.72
N CYS A 231 -8.87 8.77 18.52
CA CYS A 231 -8.24 7.96 17.48
C CYS A 231 -7.42 8.78 16.48
N LYS A 232 -6.49 8.09 15.83
CA LYS A 232 -5.86 8.50 14.57
C LYS A 232 -6.53 7.74 13.45
N VAL A 233 -6.62 8.36 12.27
CA VAL A 233 -7.38 7.81 11.13
C VAL A 233 -6.48 7.61 9.93
N ARG A 234 -6.58 6.41 9.32
CA ARG A 234 -6.08 6.13 7.97
C ARG A 234 -7.28 5.99 7.05
N LEU A 235 -7.29 6.76 5.96
CA LEU A 235 -8.29 6.64 4.90
C LEU A 235 -7.73 5.82 3.74
N CYS A 236 -8.49 4.84 3.28
CA CYS A 236 -8.20 4.04 2.10
C CYS A 236 -9.31 4.26 1.06
N PRO A 237 -9.15 5.18 0.10
CA PRO A 237 -10.09 5.32 -1.00
C PRO A 237 -9.91 4.19 -2.00
N TYR A 238 -11.03 3.62 -2.47
CA TYR A 238 -11.07 2.56 -3.47
C TYR A 238 -11.45 3.13 -4.83
N TYR A 239 -10.52 3.05 -5.77
CA TYR A 239 -10.75 3.44 -7.15
C TYR A 239 -10.85 2.20 -8.03
N PHE A 240 -11.94 2.10 -8.79
CA PHE A 240 -12.12 1.05 -9.79
C PHE A 240 -12.03 1.62 -11.19
N ALA A 241 -11.25 0.98 -12.05
CA ALA A 241 -11.18 1.32 -13.46
C ALA A 241 -12.34 0.60 -14.19
N GLN A 242 -13.33 1.36 -14.64
CA GLN A 242 -14.38 0.90 -15.54
C GLN A 242 -14.20 1.61 -16.87
N GLY A 243 -13.72 0.86 -17.90
CA GLY A 243 -13.29 1.46 -19.15
C GLY A 243 -12.09 2.38 -18.94
N GLU A 244 -12.13 3.58 -19.50
CA GLU A 244 -11.01 4.54 -19.46
C GLU A 244 -10.98 5.45 -18.22
N LYS A 245 -12.01 5.45 -17.40
CA LYS A 245 -12.13 6.36 -16.25
C LYS A 245 -12.09 5.63 -14.92
N PRO A 246 -11.25 6.08 -13.97
CA PRO A 246 -11.32 5.61 -12.61
C PRO A 246 -12.56 6.16 -11.90
N LEU A 247 -13.26 5.30 -11.18
CA LEU A 247 -14.39 5.64 -10.34
C LEU A 247 -14.02 5.48 -8.88
N LEU A 248 -14.20 6.53 -8.06
CA LEU A 248 -14.14 6.39 -6.61
C LEU A 248 -15.38 5.61 -6.14
N ALA A 249 -15.18 4.35 -5.76
CA ALA A 249 -16.27 3.43 -5.41
C ALA A 249 -16.59 3.43 -3.91
N GLY A 250 -15.68 3.94 -3.09
CA GLY A 250 -15.86 4.02 -1.64
C GLY A 250 -14.56 4.38 -0.93
N ALA A 251 -14.64 4.50 0.38
CA ALA A 251 -13.47 4.68 1.23
C ALA A 251 -13.67 3.95 2.56
N LEU A 252 -12.60 3.34 3.06
CA LEU A 252 -12.54 2.73 4.37
C LEU A 252 -11.71 3.60 5.29
N ALA A 253 -12.23 3.92 6.47
CA ALA A 253 -11.46 4.54 7.53
C ALA A 253 -11.04 3.48 8.56
N THR A 254 -9.75 3.46 8.89
CA THR A 254 -9.20 2.66 9.98
C THR A 254 -8.90 3.59 11.15
N LEU A 255 -9.64 3.43 12.24
CA LEU A 255 -9.47 4.18 13.47
C LEU A 255 -8.52 3.41 14.40
N CYS A 256 -7.41 4.00 14.78
CA CYS A 256 -6.44 3.40 15.69
C CYS A 256 -6.30 4.25 16.97
N PRO A 257 -5.97 3.65 18.13
CA PRO A 257 -5.66 4.39 19.34
C PRO A 257 -4.60 5.49 19.11
N PRO A 258 -4.65 6.61 19.85
CA PRO A 258 -3.81 7.78 19.59
C PRO A 258 -2.31 7.56 19.85
N ASP A 259 -1.94 6.56 20.63
CA ASP A 259 -0.56 6.13 20.88
C ASP A 259 0.06 5.35 19.71
N LYS A 260 -0.77 4.74 18.85
CA LYS A 260 -0.25 4.03 17.67
C LYS A 260 0.39 4.98 16.67
N LYS A 261 1.57 4.60 16.19
CA LYS A 261 2.34 5.30 15.14
C LYS A 261 2.14 4.67 13.77
N ILE A 262 2.01 3.35 13.71
CA ILE A 262 1.70 2.61 12.49
C ILE A 262 0.21 2.30 12.46
N LEU A 263 -0.51 2.92 11.54
CA LEU A 263 -1.97 2.78 11.43
C LEU A 263 -2.32 1.63 10.48
N HIS A 264 -2.76 0.52 11.02
CA HIS A 264 -3.24 -0.64 10.25
C HIS A 264 -4.42 -1.32 10.94
N GLY A 265 -5.22 -2.07 10.20
CA GLY A 265 -6.44 -2.70 10.67
C GLY A 265 -6.28 -4.04 11.38
N MET A 266 -5.07 -4.57 11.53
CA MET A 266 -4.86 -5.94 12.00
C MET A 266 -4.98 -6.12 13.52
N LYS A 267 -4.79 -5.07 14.29
CA LYS A 267 -4.83 -5.14 15.75
C LYS A 267 -5.23 -3.79 16.36
N ASP A 268 -6.12 -3.84 17.37
CA ASP A 268 -6.57 -2.67 18.11
C ASP A 268 -7.07 -1.54 17.19
N ALA A 269 -7.82 -1.89 16.15
CA ALA A 269 -8.34 -0.94 15.18
C ALA A 269 -9.84 -1.17 14.94
N ILE A 270 -10.54 -0.09 14.65
CA ILE A 270 -11.96 -0.10 14.31
C ILE A 270 -12.07 0.31 12.83
N LEU A 271 -12.73 -0.52 12.04
CA LEU A 271 -12.99 -0.24 10.62
C LEU A 271 -14.37 0.40 10.50
N VAL A 272 -14.42 1.54 9.84
CA VAL A 272 -15.67 2.26 9.59
C VAL A 272 -15.76 2.72 8.14
N PRO A 273 -16.95 2.73 7.53
CA PRO A 273 -17.14 3.33 6.22
C PRO A 273 -16.89 4.83 6.30
N ALA A 274 -16.36 5.41 5.22
CA ALA A 274 -16.20 6.84 5.09
C ALA A 274 -17.00 7.34 3.88
N GLY A 275 -17.72 8.43 4.06
CA GLY A 275 -18.47 9.11 3.01
C GLY A 275 -17.90 10.49 2.70
N LEU A 276 -18.30 11.04 1.56
CA LEU A 276 -18.07 12.44 1.23
C LEU A 276 -19.22 13.26 1.81
N GLN A 277 -18.89 14.26 2.61
CA GLN A 277 -19.86 15.29 2.96
C GLN A 277 -19.95 16.26 1.79
N THR A 278 -21.12 16.38 1.19
CA THR A 278 -21.39 17.46 0.25
C THR A 278 -21.42 18.76 1.02
N PRO A 279 -20.69 19.81 0.57
CA PRO A 279 -20.89 21.13 1.16
C PRO A 279 -22.35 21.55 0.96
N ASP A 280 -22.97 22.05 2.02
CA ASP A 280 -24.29 22.69 1.95
C ASP A 280 -24.28 23.92 1.06
#